data_91c997c68c6cb204abe55ed356a20bc4
#
_entry.id   91c997c68c6cb204abe55ed356a20bc4
#
_cell.length_a   1.000
_cell.length_b   1.000
_cell.length_c   1.000
_cell.angle_alpha   90.00
_cell.angle_beta   90.00
_cell.angle_gamma   90.00
#
_symmetry.space_group_name_H-M   'P 1'
#
loop_
_entity.id
_entity.type
_entity.pdbx_description
1 polymer ?
#
loop_
_entity_poly.entity_id
_entity_poly.type
_entity_poly.pdbx_seq_one_letter_code
_entity_poly.pdbx_strand_id
1 'polypeptide(L)'
;MSSSHPFQGQLALVTGSTSGIGLGIAEALAAAGAHVVLNGFGPAQEIEDTRQRLATTHGVEVAYDGADMFNSDAIELMTKSAIHRFGRIDILVNN
;
A
#
# COMPACT_ATOMS: atom_id res chain seq x y z
N MET A 1 25.94 3.28 9.23
CA MET A 1 25.08 3.36 9.34
C MET A 1 24.10 2.65 9.15
N SER A 2 23.66 2.46 9.55
CA SER A 2 22.68 1.56 9.16
C SER A 2 21.50 2.27 8.63
N SER A 3 21.07 1.90 7.55
CA SER A 3 19.78 2.35 7.10
C SER A 3 18.75 1.73 8.00
N SER A 4 17.81 2.52 8.39
CA SER A 4 16.76 2.07 9.26
C SER A 4 15.57 1.60 8.41
N HIS A 5 15.20 0.33 8.61
CA HIS A 5 14.01 -0.24 7.99
C HIS A 5 13.11 -0.80 9.11
N PRO A 6 12.52 0.09 9.93
CA PRO A 6 11.79 -0.35 11.11
C PRO A 6 10.59 -1.22 10.83
N PHE A 7 10.05 -1.13 9.59
CA PHE A 7 8.88 -1.91 9.21
C PHE A 7 9.21 -3.02 8.22
N GLN A 8 10.47 -3.42 8.15
CA GLN A 8 10.89 -4.44 7.19
C GLN A 8 10.07 -5.72 7.36
N GLY A 9 9.50 -6.19 6.26
CA GLY A 9 8.69 -7.41 6.23
C GLY A 9 7.26 -7.24 6.68
N GLN A 10 6.89 -6.06 7.17
CA GLN A 10 5.50 -5.79 7.56
C GLN A 10 4.68 -5.35 6.37
N LEU A 11 3.36 -5.49 6.48
CA LEU A 11 2.44 -5.01 5.46
C LEU A 11 1.66 -3.80 5.97
N ALA A 12 1.67 -2.74 5.18
CA ALA A 12 0.85 -1.55 5.41
C ALA A 12 -0.22 -1.45 4.34
N LEU A 13 -1.46 -1.28 4.75
CA LEU A 13 -2.58 -0.98 3.87
C LEU A 13 -2.98 0.47 4.09
N VAL A 14 -2.90 1.28 3.05
CA VAL A 14 -3.16 2.73 3.14
C VAL A 14 -4.32 3.07 2.22
N THR A 15 -5.43 3.51 2.79
CA THR A 15 -6.58 3.92 1.97
C THR A 15 -6.35 5.31 1.38
N GLY A 16 -6.93 5.57 0.21
CA GLY A 16 -6.77 6.86 -0.44
C GLY A 16 -5.33 7.21 -0.77
N SER A 17 -4.54 6.24 -1.21
CA SER A 17 -3.09 6.40 -1.34
C SER A 17 -2.57 6.48 -2.77
N THR A 18 -3.46 6.67 -3.75
CA THR A 18 -3.00 6.79 -5.15
C THR A 18 -2.50 8.20 -5.49
N SER A 19 -2.70 9.16 -4.60
CA SER A 19 -2.23 10.52 -4.79
C SER A 19 -2.19 11.25 -3.45
N GLY A 20 -1.64 12.46 -3.45
CA GLY A 20 -1.70 13.40 -2.33
C GLY A 20 -1.05 12.88 -1.05
N ILE A 21 -1.69 13.22 0.07
CA ILE A 21 -1.17 12.90 1.41
C ILE A 21 -1.07 11.39 1.60
N GLY A 22 -2.07 10.64 1.17
CA GLY A 22 -2.08 9.19 1.29
C GLY A 22 -0.92 8.53 0.56
N LEU A 23 -0.58 9.03 -0.63
CA LEU A 23 0.58 8.53 -1.37
C LEU A 23 1.88 8.85 -0.64
N GLY A 24 1.99 10.05 -0.05
CA GLY A 24 3.14 10.42 0.75
C GLY A 24 3.33 9.49 1.94
N ILE A 25 2.25 9.12 2.61
CA ILE A 25 2.28 8.18 3.74
C ILE A 25 2.74 6.80 3.24
N ALA A 26 2.15 6.32 2.14
CA ALA A 26 2.50 5.02 1.55
C ALA A 26 3.99 4.98 1.18
N GLU A 27 4.50 6.05 0.60
CA GLU A 27 5.92 6.11 0.23
C GLU A 27 6.81 6.11 1.46
N ALA A 28 6.46 6.83 2.52
CA ALA A 28 7.23 6.83 3.76
C ALA A 28 7.30 5.43 4.38
N LEU A 29 6.18 4.70 4.36
CA LEU A 29 6.15 3.32 4.87
C LEU A 29 6.99 2.38 4.01
N ALA A 30 6.92 2.51 2.69
CA ALA A 30 7.74 1.73 1.78
C ALA A 30 9.23 2.01 2.00
N ALA A 31 9.60 3.28 2.18
CA ALA A 31 10.97 3.67 2.47
C ALA A 31 11.47 3.07 3.79
N ALA A 32 10.57 2.84 4.74
CA ALA A 32 10.89 2.21 6.03
C ALA A 32 10.87 0.67 5.96
N GLY A 33 10.68 0.10 4.77
CA GLY A 33 10.79 -1.34 4.54
C GLY A 33 9.48 -2.10 4.48
N ALA A 34 8.35 -1.43 4.64
CA ALA A 34 7.05 -2.10 4.58
C ALA A 34 6.65 -2.45 3.15
N HIS A 35 6.02 -3.59 2.98
CA HIS A 35 5.23 -3.84 1.78
C HIS A 35 3.96 -3.01 1.88
N VAL A 36 3.40 -2.60 0.77
CA VAL A 36 2.28 -1.65 0.77
C VAL A 36 1.16 -2.11 -0.15
N VAL A 37 -0.07 -1.99 0.32
CA VAL A 37 -1.24 -2.07 -0.55
C VAL A 37 -1.75 -0.64 -0.74
N LEU A 38 -1.68 -0.16 -1.97
CA LEU A 38 -2.25 1.11 -2.37
C LEU A 38 -3.74 0.94 -2.61
N ASN A 39 -4.52 1.94 -2.23
CA ASN A 39 -5.94 1.96 -2.47
C ASN A 39 -6.34 3.35 -2.92
N GLY A 40 -7.30 3.44 -3.82
CA GLY A 40 -7.83 4.72 -4.30
C GLY A 40 -8.24 4.61 -5.75
N PHE A 41 -8.59 5.75 -6.34
CA PHE A 41 -9.04 5.82 -7.71
C PHE A 41 -8.10 6.69 -8.54
N GLY A 42 -8.16 6.55 -9.83
CA GLY A 42 -7.39 7.34 -10.78
C GLY A 42 -7.17 6.59 -12.07
N PRO A 43 -6.45 7.21 -13.02
CA PRO A 43 -6.13 6.52 -14.28
C PRO A 43 -5.26 5.30 -14.02
N ALA A 44 -5.67 4.16 -14.59
CA ALA A 44 -5.02 2.88 -14.32
C ALA A 44 -3.52 2.89 -14.59
N GLN A 45 -3.10 3.55 -15.68
CA GLN A 45 -1.67 3.58 -16.02
C GLN A 45 -0.86 4.40 -15.02
N GLU A 46 -1.41 5.51 -14.53
CA GLU A 46 -0.72 6.33 -13.54
C GLU A 46 -0.56 5.58 -12.24
N ILE A 47 -1.59 4.84 -11.83
CA ILE A 47 -1.54 4.02 -10.62
C ILE A 47 -0.49 2.93 -10.77
N GLU A 48 -0.45 2.26 -11.91
CA GLU A 48 0.54 1.21 -12.16
C GLU A 48 1.97 1.77 -12.17
N ASP A 49 2.17 2.94 -12.77
CA ASP A 49 3.48 3.60 -12.78
C ASP A 49 3.92 3.95 -11.35
N THR A 50 3.00 4.45 -10.54
CA THR A 50 3.27 4.76 -9.13
C THR A 50 3.63 3.50 -8.36
N ARG A 51 2.84 2.43 -8.55
CA ARG A 51 3.08 1.15 -7.89
C ARG A 51 4.49 0.62 -8.21
N GLN A 52 4.84 0.61 -9.49
CA GLN A 52 6.15 0.13 -9.93
C GLN A 52 7.28 1.00 -9.39
N ARG A 53 7.09 2.32 -9.38
CA ARG A 53 8.10 3.24 -8.88
C ARG A 53 8.38 2.99 -7.40
N LEU A 54 7.34 2.85 -6.60
CA LEU A 54 7.50 2.58 -5.17
C LEU A 54 8.19 1.24 -4.93
N ALA A 55 7.77 0.20 -5.64
CA ALA A 55 8.35 -1.13 -5.49
C ALA A 55 9.84 -1.13 -5.87
N THR A 56 10.17 -0.51 -6.98
CA THR A 56 11.55 -0.49 -7.48
C THR A 56 12.45 0.39 -6.61
N THR A 57 11.97 1.59 -6.26
CA THR A 57 12.75 2.55 -5.49
C THR A 57 13.08 2.04 -4.10
N HIS A 58 12.15 1.38 -3.46
CA HIS A 58 12.29 0.98 -2.05
C HIS A 58 12.54 -0.51 -1.86
N GLY A 59 12.52 -1.30 -2.92
CA GLY A 59 12.81 -2.74 -2.84
C GLY A 59 11.77 -3.52 -2.05
N VAL A 60 10.52 -3.12 -2.13
CA VAL A 60 9.40 -3.77 -1.43
C VAL A 60 8.34 -4.21 -2.42
N GLU A 61 7.42 -5.05 -1.96
CA GLU A 61 6.27 -5.41 -2.78
C GLU A 61 5.18 -4.36 -2.60
N VAL A 62 4.60 -3.92 -3.71
CA VAL A 62 3.51 -2.95 -3.70
C VAL A 62 2.37 -3.51 -4.55
N ALA A 63 1.22 -3.63 -3.94
CA ALA A 63 -0.01 -4.05 -4.62
C ALA A 63 -0.96 -2.87 -4.70
N TYR A 64 -1.93 -2.97 -5.59
CA TYR A 64 -3.01 -1.99 -5.69
C TYR A 64 -4.35 -2.71 -5.60
N ASP A 65 -5.27 -2.14 -4.85
CA ASP A 65 -6.65 -2.61 -4.77
C ASP A 65 -7.58 -1.41 -4.84
N GLY A 66 -8.44 -1.37 -5.86
CA GLY A 66 -9.34 -0.26 -6.11
C GLY A 66 -10.66 -0.33 -5.35
N ALA A 67 -10.71 -1.03 -4.22
CA ALA A 67 -11.94 -1.14 -3.45
C ALA A 67 -12.55 0.22 -3.14
N ASP A 68 -13.86 0.33 -3.35
CA ASP A 68 -14.62 1.49 -2.95
C ASP A 68 -14.84 1.44 -1.43
N MET A 69 -14.29 2.42 -0.73
CA MET A 69 -14.34 2.45 0.73
C MET A 69 -15.73 2.76 1.30
N PHE A 70 -16.71 3.03 0.43
CA PHE A 70 -18.11 3.09 0.83
C PHE A 70 -18.85 1.77 0.65
N ASN A 71 -18.16 0.73 0.15
CA ASN A 71 -18.74 -0.60 -0.09
C ASN A 71 -18.10 -1.61 0.86
N SER A 72 -18.87 -2.06 1.85
CA SER A 72 -18.35 -2.96 2.89
C SER A 72 -17.87 -4.30 2.33
N ASP A 73 -18.53 -4.82 1.29
CA ASP A 73 -18.12 -6.09 0.68
C ASP A 73 -16.77 -5.93 -0.03
N ALA A 74 -16.55 -4.79 -0.70
CA ALA A 74 -15.29 -4.51 -1.37
C ALA A 74 -14.15 -4.37 -0.37
N ILE A 75 -14.41 -3.71 0.78
CA ILE A 75 -13.44 -3.57 1.86
C ILE A 75 -13.05 -4.95 2.41
N GLU A 76 -14.04 -5.81 2.64
CA GLU A 76 -13.79 -7.15 3.14
C GLU A 76 -12.93 -7.96 2.17
N LEU A 77 -13.23 -7.91 0.87
CA LEU A 77 -12.44 -8.59 -0.15
C LEU A 77 -11.01 -8.06 -0.22
N MET A 78 -10.83 -6.74 -0.12
CA MET A 78 -9.50 -6.13 -0.11
C MET A 78 -8.69 -6.63 1.07
N THR A 79 -9.31 -6.64 2.26
CA THR A 79 -8.65 -7.11 3.48
C THR A 79 -8.25 -8.57 3.36
N LYS A 80 -9.17 -9.42 2.88
CA LYS A 80 -8.88 -10.84 2.69
C LYS A 80 -7.77 -11.08 1.67
N SER A 81 -7.78 -10.33 0.57
CA SER A 81 -6.75 -10.44 -0.46
C SER A 81 -5.39 -10.04 0.08
N ALA A 82 -5.31 -8.98 0.87
CA ALA A 82 -4.07 -8.53 1.48
C ALA A 82 -3.52 -9.60 2.43
N ILE A 83 -4.38 -10.15 3.28
CA ILE A 83 -3.97 -11.20 4.23
C ILE A 83 -3.53 -12.45 3.47
N HIS A 84 -4.26 -12.83 2.41
CA HIS A 84 -3.89 -14.00 1.61
C HIS A 84 -2.51 -13.83 0.96
N ARG A 85 -2.24 -12.65 0.41
CA ARG A 85 -1.00 -12.40 -0.33
C ARG A 85 0.20 -12.19 0.60
N PHE A 86 0.01 -11.46 1.71
CA PHE A 86 1.12 -11.03 2.57
C PHE A 86 1.14 -11.72 3.93
N GLY A 87 0.11 -12.48 4.26
CA GLY A 87 0.03 -13.24 5.50
C GLY A 87 -0.69 -12.49 6.62
N ARG A 88 -0.59 -11.18 6.68
CA ARG A 88 -1.24 -10.37 7.71
C ARG A 88 -1.21 -8.90 7.33
N ILE A 89 -1.99 -8.10 8.04
CA ILE A 89 -1.92 -6.64 7.93
C ILE A 89 -1.36 -6.15 9.26
N ASP A 90 -0.20 -5.49 9.21
CA ASP A 90 0.47 -4.99 10.40
C ASP A 90 0.13 -3.52 10.66
N ILE A 91 -0.06 -2.75 9.60
CA ILE A 91 -0.30 -1.31 9.70
C ILE A 91 -1.49 -0.98 8.81
N LEU A 92 -2.47 -0.31 9.38
CA LEU A 92 -3.62 0.18 8.63
C LEU A 92 -3.68 1.69 8.78
N VAL A 93 -3.58 2.39 7.65
CA VAL A 93 -3.73 3.85 7.63
C VAL A 93 -5.04 4.19 6.94
N ASN A 94 -5.97 4.69 7.71
CA ASN A 94 -7.27 5.09 7.22
C ASN A 94 -7.21 6.59 6.90
N ASN A 95 -6.84 6.86 5.68
CA ASN A 95 -6.62 8.24 5.22
C ASN A 95 -7.92 8.88 4.68
#